data_45d460c56f6482ed02b1d2151f0fea88
#
_entry.id   45d460c56f6482ed02b1d2151f0fea88
#
_cell.length_a   1.000
_cell.length_b   1.000
_cell.length_c   1.000
_cell.angle_alpha   90.00
_cell.angle_beta   90.00
_cell.angle_gamma   90.00
#
_symmetry.space_group_name_H-M   'P 1'
#
loop_
_entity.id
_entity.type
_entity.pdbx_description
1 polymer ?
#
loop_
_entity_poly.entity_id
_entity_poly.type
_entity_poly.pdbx_seq_one_letter_code
_entity_poly.pdbx_strand_id
1 'polypeptide(L)'
;QLIQAINKGDEVIACVAPAFVGQFGKDATPRKLKKAMRLLGFADTVEVAIGADLCTVEEAHDFLDNVPEHLDFMGTSCCPAWSVMAKKLFPEFKDNISMALTPMVITARLMKKEHPNARIVFVGPCAAKKLEASRRSVRSEVDFVLTFEELQGMFDAKEIDFATLEPDDCDTDFESGTGAGRGFAVGGGVAAAVA
;
A
#
# COMPACT_ATOMS: atom_id res chain seq x y z
N GLN A 1 -4.25 17.18 -9.38
CA GLN A 1 -3.62 16.38 -10.46
C GLN A 1 -4.33 15.04 -10.65
N LEU A 2 -4.57 14.23 -9.59
CA LEU A 2 -5.30 12.95 -9.69
C LEU A 2 -6.70 13.13 -10.29
N ILE A 3 -7.51 14.05 -9.73
CA ILE A 3 -8.85 14.35 -10.26
C ILE A 3 -8.82 14.77 -11.74
N GLN A 4 -7.76 15.48 -12.14
CA GLN A 4 -7.58 15.85 -13.54
C GLN A 4 -7.26 14.64 -14.43
N ALA A 5 -6.48 13.67 -13.95
CA ALA A 5 -6.20 12.43 -14.67
C ALA A 5 -7.49 11.61 -14.86
N ILE A 6 -8.27 11.44 -13.79
CA ILE A 6 -9.58 10.76 -13.83
C ILE A 6 -10.52 11.46 -14.84
N ASN A 7 -10.64 12.79 -14.76
CA ASN A 7 -11.54 13.55 -15.63
C ASN A 7 -11.10 13.55 -17.12
N LYS A 8 -9.82 13.30 -17.40
CA LYS A 8 -9.31 13.12 -18.76
C LYS A 8 -9.57 11.73 -19.33
N GLY A 9 -10.00 10.79 -18.50
CA GLY A 9 -10.19 9.40 -18.87
C GLY A 9 -8.91 8.57 -18.87
N ASP A 10 -7.86 9.01 -18.13
CA ASP A 10 -6.68 8.18 -17.93
C ASP A 10 -7.12 6.89 -17.20
N GLU A 11 -6.50 5.76 -17.53
CA GLU A 11 -6.64 4.54 -16.75
C GLU A 11 -5.96 4.74 -15.39
N VAL A 12 -6.74 4.78 -14.31
CA VAL A 12 -6.25 5.03 -12.95
C VAL A 12 -6.52 3.83 -12.06
N ILE A 13 -5.47 3.20 -11.54
CA ILE A 13 -5.55 2.03 -10.67
C ILE A 13 -5.18 2.42 -9.24
N ALA A 14 -6.04 2.08 -8.28
CA ALA A 14 -5.78 2.31 -6.87
C ALA A 14 -5.17 1.07 -6.20
N CYS A 15 -4.02 1.25 -5.55
CA CYS A 15 -3.37 0.27 -4.69
C CYS A 15 -3.66 0.64 -3.23
N VAL A 16 -4.54 -0.11 -2.56
CA VAL A 16 -5.05 0.22 -1.22
C VAL A 16 -4.31 -0.59 -0.16
N ALA A 17 -3.75 0.11 0.83
CA ALA A 17 -3.06 -0.51 1.96
C ALA A 17 -4.04 -1.33 2.83
N PRO A 18 -3.61 -2.48 3.39
CA PRO A 18 -4.49 -3.35 4.19
C PRO A 18 -5.08 -2.64 5.42
N ALA A 19 -4.47 -1.57 5.89
CA ALA A 19 -4.94 -0.75 7.00
C ALA A 19 -6.25 0.03 6.70
N PHE A 20 -6.86 -0.13 5.53
CA PHE A 20 -8.14 0.50 5.20
C PHE A 20 -9.31 -0.01 6.04
N VAL A 21 -9.19 -1.20 6.60
CA VAL A 21 -10.25 -1.84 7.41
C VAL A 21 -10.61 -0.94 8.60
N GLY A 22 -11.89 -0.57 8.69
CA GLY A 22 -12.40 0.32 9.73
C GLY A 22 -12.16 1.83 9.52
N GLN A 23 -11.43 2.24 8.46
CA GLN A 23 -11.15 3.66 8.21
C GLN A 23 -12.36 4.43 7.67
N PHE A 24 -13.23 3.77 6.91
CA PHE A 24 -14.41 4.38 6.27
C PHE A 24 -15.72 3.93 6.93
N GLY A 25 -15.66 3.55 8.22
CA GLY A 25 -16.81 3.04 8.97
C GLY A 25 -17.03 1.53 8.80
N LYS A 26 -17.95 1.00 9.63
CA LYS A 26 -18.21 -0.46 9.69
C LYS A 26 -18.85 -1.04 8.43
N ASP A 27 -19.51 -0.20 7.64
CA ASP A 27 -20.25 -0.62 6.43
C ASP A 27 -19.35 -0.63 5.17
N ALA A 28 -18.11 -0.12 5.27
CA ALA A 28 -17.13 -0.11 4.17
C ALA A 28 -16.45 -1.46 4.02
N THR A 29 -17.16 -2.45 3.48
CA THR A 29 -16.58 -3.75 3.13
C THR A 29 -15.67 -3.62 1.91
N PRO A 30 -14.76 -4.60 1.64
CA PRO A 30 -13.90 -4.58 0.45
C PRO A 30 -14.67 -4.38 -0.86
N ARG A 31 -15.79 -5.08 -1.04
CA ARG A 31 -16.63 -4.95 -2.25
C ARG A 31 -17.25 -3.56 -2.38
N LYS A 32 -17.76 -3.00 -1.27
CA LYS A 32 -18.28 -1.63 -1.27
C LYS A 32 -17.19 -0.60 -1.53
N LEU A 33 -15.97 -0.83 -1.00
CA LEU A 33 -14.84 0.04 -1.29
C LEU A 33 -14.49 0.01 -2.80
N LYS A 34 -14.39 -1.16 -3.42
CA LYS A 34 -14.19 -1.27 -4.89
C LYS A 34 -15.27 -0.51 -5.66
N LYS A 35 -16.54 -0.68 -5.27
CA LYS A 35 -17.65 0.06 -5.87
C LYS A 35 -17.52 1.56 -5.72
N ALA A 36 -17.20 2.03 -4.51
CA ALA A 36 -17.00 3.45 -4.22
C ALA A 36 -15.85 4.04 -5.05
N MET A 37 -14.73 3.31 -5.17
CA MET A 37 -13.59 3.72 -6.01
C MET A 37 -13.99 3.82 -7.48
N ARG A 38 -14.76 2.88 -7.99
CA ARG A 38 -15.30 2.93 -9.37
C ARG A 38 -16.19 4.14 -9.59
N LEU A 39 -17.04 4.49 -8.61
CA LEU A 39 -17.86 5.70 -8.67
C LEU A 39 -17.04 7.00 -8.65
N LEU A 40 -15.85 6.99 -8.06
CA LEU A 40 -14.89 8.09 -8.15
C LEU A 40 -14.20 8.16 -9.53
N GLY A 41 -14.28 7.10 -10.34
CA GLY A 41 -13.68 7.04 -11.67
C GLY A 41 -12.36 6.27 -11.75
N PHE A 42 -12.00 5.49 -10.71
CA PHE A 42 -10.88 4.55 -10.80
C PHE A 42 -11.25 3.37 -11.72
N ALA A 43 -10.31 2.94 -12.55
CA ALA A 43 -10.49 1.82 -13.46
C ALA A 43 -10.47 0.49 -12.70
N ASP A 44 -9.58 0.36 -11.72
CA ASP A 44 -9.52 -0.81 -10.83
C ASP A 44 -8.99 -0.43 -9.43
N THR A 45 -9.16 -1.37 -8.49
CA THR A 45 -8.71 -1.24 -7.11
C THR A 45 -8.14 -2.59 -6.65
N VAL A 46 -6.87 -2.59 -6.26
CA VAL A 46 -6.13 -3.78 -5.83
C VAL A 46 -5.59 -3.62 -4.42
N GLU A 47 -5.46 -4.73 -3.71
CA GLU A 47 -4.90 -4.70 -2.36
C GLU A 47 -3.37 -4.73 -2.37
N VAL A 48 -2.75 -3.89 -1.54
CA VAL A 48 -1.29 -3.86 -1.35
C VAL A 48 -0.80 -5.06 -0.54
N ALA A 49 -1.69 -5.83 0.06
CA ALA A 49 -1.36 -7.09 0.73
C ALA A 49 -0.61 -8.08 -0.18
N ILE A 50 -0.88 -8.07 -1.49
CA ILE A 50 -0.13 -8.86 -2.49
C ILE A 50 1.37 -8.49 -2.47
N GLY A 51 1.67 -7.19 -2.51
CA GLY A 51 3.05 -6.71 -2.40
C GLY A 51 3.65 -6.93 -1.02
N ALA A 52 2.81 -6.98 0.03
CA ALA A 52 3.25 -7.31 1.38
C ALA A 52 3.67 -8.79 1.51
N ASP A 53 2.94 -9.71 0.89
CA ASP A 53 3.33 -11.12 0.83
C ASP A 53 4.69 -11.30 0.13
N LEU A 54 4.91 -10.64 -1.00
CA LEU A 54 6.19 -10.69 -1.70
C LEU A 54 7.31 -10.03 -0.89
N CYS A 55 7.03 -8.92 -0.22
CA CYS A 55 7.97 -8.25 0.68
C CYS A 55 8.35 -9.17 1.85
N THR A 56 7.39 -9.91 2.41
CA THR A 56 7.63 -10.89 3.49
C THR A 56 8.64 -11.95 3.06
N VAL A 57 8.48 -12.52 1.87
CA VAL A 57 9.41 -13.54 1.36
C VAL A 57 10.82 -12.98 1.21
N GLU A 58 10.94 -11.78 0.67
CA GLU A 58 12.23 -11.10 0.46
C GLU A 58 12.90 -10.77 1.80
N GLU A 59 12.16 -10.21 2.76
CA GLU A 59 12.69 -9.90 4.09
C GLU A 59 13.03 -11.16 4.90
N ALA A 60 12.30 -12.27 4.72
CA ALA A 60 12.63 -13.54 5.34
C ALA A 60 13.96 -14.11 4.82
N HIS A 61 14.19 -14.06 3.49
CA HIS A 61 15.47 -14.44 2.89
C HIS A 61 16.60 -13.55 3.41
N ASP A 62 16.41 -12.22 3.39
CA ASP A 62 17.40 -11.26 3.89
C ASP A 62 17.75 -11.51 5.36
N PHE A 63 16.75 -11.86 6.19
CA PHE A 63 16.95 -12.24 7.59
C PHE A 63 17.77 -13.52 7.74
N LEU A 64 17.40 -14.59 7.02
CA LEU A 64 18.09 -15.87 7.09
C LEU A 64 19.54 -15.81 6.61
N ASP A 65 19.82 -14.97 5.61
CA ASP A 65 21.15 -14.81 5.04
C ASP A 65 22.09 -13.97 5.92
N ASN A 66 21.54 -13.12 6.79
CA ASN A 66 22.33 -12.15 7.54
C ASN A 66 22.32 -12.33 9.06
N VAL A 67 21.27 -12.93 9.64
CA VAL A 67 21.13 -13.03 11.11
C VAL A 67 21.29 -14.49 11.57
N PRO A 68 22.13 -14.83 12.54
CA PRO A 68 22.98 -13.91 13.33
C PRO A 68 24.40 -13.70 12.79
N GLU A 69 24.77 -14.33 11.64
CA GLU A 69 26.17 -14.44 11.23
C GLU A 69 26.83 -13.10 10.88
N HIS A 70 26.04 -12.15 10.32
CA HIS A 70 26.54 -10.85 9.89
C HIS A 70 25.91 -9.68 10.65
N LEU A 71 24.71 -9.87 11.18
CA LEU A 71 23.94 -8.88 11.93
C LEU A 71 23.38 -9.49 13.20
N ASP A 72 23.40 -8.75 14.31
CA ASP A 72 22.78 -9.19 15.57
C ASP A 72 21.23 -9.18 15.49
N PHE A 73 20.68 -8.34 14.62
CA PHE A 73 19.24 -8.23 14.35
C PHE A 73 19.00 -7.53 13.02
N MET A 74 17.80 -7.68 12.47
CA MET A 74 17.35 -6.96 11.28
C MET A 74 16.06 -6.19 11.57
N GLY A 75 16.00 -4.94 11.11
CA GLY A 75 14.81 -4.12 11.11
C GLY A 75 14.16 -4.07 9.72
N THR A 76 12.84 -4.19 9.67
CA THR A 76 12.10 -4.12 8.39
C THR A 76 12.04 -2.68 7.85
N SER A 77 11.87 -2.50 6.53
CA SER A 77 11.95 -1.19 5.88
C SER A 77 10.64 -0.67 5.31
N CYS A 78 9.55 -1.42 5.44
CA CYS A 78 8.26 -1.11 4.80
C CYS A 78 7.64 0.25 5.22
N CYS A 79 8.04 0.80 6.38
CA CYS A 79 7.61 2.12 6.85
C CYS A 79 8.69 3.18 6.62
N PRO A 80 8.55 4.10 5.64
CA PRO A 80 9.57 5.11 5.36
C PRO A 80 9.77 6.12 6.51
N ALA A 81 8.77 6.37 7.34
CA ALA A 81 8.91 7.21 8.53
C ALA A 81 9.86 6.55 9.53
N TRP A 82 9.64 5.25 9.81
CA TRP A 82 10.49 4.45 10.68
C TRP A 82 11.92 4.34 10.15
N SER A 83 12.10 3.87 8.91
CA SER A 83 13.43 3.59 8.36
C SER A 83 14.29 4.85 8.24
N VAL A 84 13.70 6.00 7.90
CA VAL A 84 14.41 7.29 7.87
C VAL A 84 14.76 7.78 9.27
N MET A 85 13.83 7.65 10.22
CA MET A 85 14.09 8.01 11.62
C MET A 85 15.21 7.13 12.20
N ALA A 86 15.13 5.81 12.03
CA ALA A 86 16.14 4.90 12.53
C ALA A 86 17.53 5.21 11.97
N LYS A 87 17.66 5.38 10.65
CA LYS A 87 18.95 5.71 10.01
C LYS A 87 19.51 7.09 10.43
N LYS A 88 18.67 8.05 10.85
CA LYS A 88 19.10 9.37 11.30
C LYS A 88 19.46 9.42 12.77
N LEU A 89 18.68 8.78 13.63
CA LEU A 89 18.86 8.84 15.08
C LEU A 89 19.81 7.76 15.61
N PHE A 90 19.91 6.65 14.87
CA PHE A 90 20.74 5.48 15.23
C PHE A 90 21.59 5.07 14.03
N PRO A 91 22.52 5.94 13.58
CA PRO A 91 23.33 5.70 12.37
C PRO A 91 24.21 4.43 12.47
N GLU A 92 24.52 3.97 13.68
CA GLU A 92 25.22 2.71 13.95
C GLU A 92 24.43 1.47 13.48
N PHE A 93 23.11 1.55 13.46
CA PHE A 93 22.23 0.45 13.02
C PHE A 93 21.69 0.62 11.59
N LYS A 94 22.26 1.55 10.81
CA LYS A 94 21.77 1.82 9.45
C LYS A 94 21.80 0.58 8.54
N ASP A 95 22.80 -0.27 8.74
CA ASP A 95 23.02 -1.47 7.94
C ASP A 95 22.17 -2.66 8.43
N ASN A 96 21.55 -2.55 9.61
CA ASN A 96 20.56 -3.50 10.12
C ASN A 96 19.16 -3.30 9.51
N ILE A 97 18.93 -2.22 8.76
CA ILE A 97 17.62 -1.95 8.14
C ILE A 97 17.59 -2.60 6.76
N SER A 98 16.71 -3.58 6.58
CA SER A 98 16.50 -4.28 5.30
C SER A 98 16.34 -3.29 4.14
N MET A 99 16.85 -3.68 2.98
CA MET A 99 16.74 -2.92 1.73
C MET A 99 15.66 -3.49 0.81
N ALA A 100 14.83 -4.43 1.29
CA ALA A 100 13.72 -4.97 0.55
C ALA A 100 12.78 -3.84 0.06
N LEU A 101 12.21 -4.03 -1.11
CA LEU A 101 11.22 -3.09 -1.65
C LEU A 101 9.96 -3.11 -0.78
N THR A 102 9.38 -1.93 -0.55
CA THR A 102 8.16 -1.85 0.24
C THR A 102 6.95 -2.40 -0.51
N PRO A 103 5.92 -2.89 0.19
CA PRO A 103 4.69 -3.38 -0.43
C PRO A 103 4.07 -2.41 -1.43
N MET A 104 4.09 -1.10 -1.14
CA MET A 104 3.63 -0.06 -2.08
C MET A 104 4.37 -0.13 -3.41
N VAL A 105 5.70 -0.19 -3.37
CA VAL A 105 6.54 -0.19 -4.58
C VAL A 105 6.38 -1.48 -5.36
N ILE A 106 6.33 -2.63 -4.67
CA ILE A 106 6.14 -3.94 -5.30
C ILE A 106 4.81 -3.97 -6.03
N THR A 107 3.69 -3.62 -5.34
CA THR A 107 2.36 -3.63 -5.95
C THR A 107 2.27 -2.67 -7.15
N ALA A 108 2.82 -1.45 -7.01
CA ALA A 108 2.81 -0.48 -8.11
C ALA A 108 3.56 -1.00 -9.35
N ARG A 109 4.72 -1.63 -9.17
CA ARG A 109 5.48 -2.22 -10.27
C ARG A 109 4.78 -3.41 -10.92
N LEU A 110 4.07 -4.23 -10.14
CA LEU A 110 3.24 -5.31 -10.68
C LEU A 110 2.13 -4.73 -11.56
N MET A 111 1.40 -3.73 -11.06
CA MET A 111 0.35 -3.08 -11.84
C MET A 111 0.89 -2.40 -13.10
N LYS A 112 2.04 -1.75 -13.03
CA LYS A 112 2.67 -1.16 -14.23
C LYS A 112 3.12 -2.20 -15.24
N LYS A 113 3.48 -3.41 -14.81
CA LYS A 113 3.83 -4.51 -15.72
C LYS A 113 2.60 -5.01 -16.48
N GLU A 114 1.44 -5.09 -15.82
CA GLU A 114 0.18 -5.54 -16.40
C GLU A 114 -0.52 -4.42 -17.18
N HIS A 115 -0.43 -3.18 -16.67
CA HIS A 115 -1.06 -1.97 -17.21
C HIS A 115 -0.02 -0.86 -17.42
N PRO A 116 0.83 -0.94 -18.46
CA PRO A 116 1.98 -0.03 -18.63
C PRO A 116 1.60 1.46 -18.70
N ASN A 117 0.43 1.78 -19.19
CA ASN A 117 -0.05 3.15 -19.38
C ASN A 117 -0.91 3.66 -18.20
N ALA A 118 -1.29 2.80 -17.27
CA ALA A 118 -2.13 3.19 -16.14
C ALA A 118 -1.40 4.17 -15.21
N ARG A 119 -2.16 5.06 -14.58
CA ARG A 119 -1.70 5.88 -13.46
C ARG A 119 -1.92 5.12 -12.16
N ILE A 120 -0.87 4.94 -11.39
CA ILE A 120 -0.93 4.21 -10.13
C ILE A 120 -1.10 5.17 -8.95
N VAL A 121 -2.13 4.91 -8.16
CA VAL A 121 -2.45 5.68 -6.94
C VAL A 121 -2.29 4.77 -5.75
N PHE A 122 -1.40 5.10 -4.83
CA PHE A 122 -1.36 4.43 -3.55
C PHE A 122 -2.30 5.13 -2.57
N VAL A 123 -3.11 4.36 -1.86
CA VAL A 123 -4.00 4.83 -0.78
C VAL A 123 -3.57 4.16 0.53
N GLY A 124 -3.24 4.97 1.54
CA GLY A 124 -2.75 4.41 2.79
C GLY A 124 -2.82 5.36 3.99
N PRO A 125 -2.37 4.91 5.17
CA PRO A 125 -2.59 5.62 6.42
C PRO A 125 -1.66 6.82 6.66
N CYS A 126 -0.61 7.01 5.83
CA CYS A 126 0.48 7.90 6.22
C CYS A 126 1.03 8.72 5.06
N ALA A 127 1.16 10.04 5.29
CA ALA A 127 1.76 10.98 4.34
C ALA A 127 3.26 10.69 4.01
N ALA A 128 3.97 9.90 4.84
CA ALA A 128 5.36 9.52 4.56
C ALA A 128 5.52 8.75 3.24
N LYS A 129 4.46 8.07 2.78
CA LYS A 129 4.43 7.41 1.47
C LYS A 129 4.51 8.39 0.30
N LYS A 130 4.09 9.64 0.47
CA LYS A 130 4.28 10.72 -0.52
C LYS A 130 5.77 11.00 -0.75
N LEU A 131 6.56 11.01 0.34
CA LEU A 131 8.01 11.17 0.27
C LEU A 131 8.67 9.97 -0.42
N GLU A 132 8.27 8.75 -0.06
CA GLU A 132 8.80 7.53 -0.67
C GLU A 132 8.52 7.51 -2.17
N ALA A 133 7.28 7.77 -2.59
CA ALA A 133 6.88 7.81 -3.99
C ALA A 133 7.68 8.84 -4.80
N SER A 134 8.05 9.98 -4.19
CA SER A 134 8.80 11.04 -4.86
C SER A 134 10.32 10.79 -4.99
N ARG A 135 10.86 9.77 -4.31
CA ARG A 135 12.29 9.47 -4.34
C ARG A 135 12.72 8.87 -5.66
N ARG A 136 13.58 9.57 -6.41
CA ARG A 136 14.12 9.10 -7.69
C ARG A 136 14.90 7.78 -7.57
N SER A 137 15.57 7.55 -6.43
CA SER A 137 16.32 6.32 -6.18
C SER A 137 15.43 5.09 -6.02
N VAL A 138 14.20 5.26 -5.56
CA VAL A 138 13.24 4.15 -5.35
C VAL A 138 12.59 3.71 -6.67
N ARG A 139 12.32 4.65 -7.59
CA ARG A 139 11.58 4.40 -8.84
C ARG A 139 10.29 3.63 -8.55
N SER A 140 9.43 4.25 -7.74
CA SER A 140 8.28 3.58 -7.14
C SER A 140 7.21 3.16 -8.14
N GLU A 141 7.15 3.78 -9.32
CA GLU A 141 6.07 3.64 -10.31
C GLU A 141 4.69 4.13 -9.78
N VAL A 142 4.69 4.84 -8.65
CA VAL A 142 3.50 5.46 -8.07
C VAL A 142 3.38 6.90 -8.57
N ASP A 143 2.28 7.20 -9.25
CA ASP A 143 2.00 8.55 -9.78
C ASP A 143 1.42 9.48 -8.71
N PHE A 144 0.55 8.95 -7.82
CA PHE A 144 -0.13 9.71 -6.78
C PHE A 144 -0.20 8.92 -5.47
N VAL A 145 -0.23 9.64 -4.36
CA VAL A 145 -0.45 9.05 -3.03
C VAL A 145 -1.56 9.83 -2.33
N LEU A 146 -2.57 9.11 -1.85
CA LEU A 146 -3.62 9.62 -0.98
C LEU A 146 -3.51 9.03 0.41
N THR A 147 -3.83 9.81 1.43
CA THR A 147 -4.16 9.27 2.75
C THR A 147 -5.62 8.82 2.77
N PHE A 148 -6.01 8.04 3.79
CA PHE A 148 -7.41 7.64 3.94
C PHE A 148 -8.34 8.84 4.15
N GLU A 149 -7.87 9.87 4.86
CA GLU A 149 -8.62 11.12 5.06
C GLU A 149 -8.84 11.88 3.74
N GLU A 150 -7.80 11.92 2.89
CA GLU A 150 -7.92 12.55 1.56
C GLU A 150 -8.90 11.78 0.66
N LEU A 151 -8.89 10.44 0.73
CA LEU A 151 -9.86 9.61 0.01
C LEU A 151 -11.27 9.77 0.59
N GLN A 152 -11.43 9.83 1.93
CA GLN A 152 -12.72 10.11 2.55
C GLN A 152 -13.30 11.43 2.04
N GLY A 153 -12.48 12.49 1.96
CA GLY A 153 -12.93 13.76 1.37
C GLY A 153 -13.40 13.65 -0.08
N MET A 154 -12.87 12.71 -0.86
CA MET A 154 -13.37 12.44 -2.21
C MET A 154 -14.72 11.71 -2.19
N PHE A 155 -14.93 10.76 -1.26
CA PHE A 155 -16.21 10.09 -1.05
C PHE A 155 -17.28 11.09 -0.62
N ASP A 156 -16.97 11.97 0.35
CA ASP A 156 -17.88 13.02 0.84
C ASP A 156 -18.29 13.98 -0.28
N ALA A 157 -17.33 14.42 -1.09
CA ALA A 157 -17.57 15.32 -2.23
C ALA A 157 -18.45 14.69 -3.32
N LYS A 158 -18.53 13.36 -3.37
CA LYS A 158 -19.37 12.59 -4.30
C LYS A 158 -20.63 12.04 -3.62
N GLU A 159 -20.86 12.40 -2.37
CA GLU A 159 -22.02 11.95 -1.58
C GLU A 159 -22.12 10.40 -1.53
N ILE A 160 -20.96 9.71 -1.49
CA ILE A 160 -20.90 8.25 -1.39
C ILE A 160 -21.06 7.85 0.08
N ASP A 161 -22.17 7.20 0.39
CA ASP A 161 -22.49 6.66 1.72
C ASP A 161 -22.40 5.14 1.70
N PHE A 162 -21.43 4.58 2.44
CA PHE A 162 -21.22 3.14 2.54
C PHE A 162 -22.38 2.40 3.20
N ALA A 163 -23.21 3.07 4.02
CA ALA A 163 -24.38 2.42 4.64
C ALA A 163 -25.44 2.05 3.59
N THR A 164 -25.63 2.92 2.59
CA THR A 164 -26.64 2.75 1.55
C THR A 164 -26.08 2.20 0.24
N LEU A 165 -24.75 2.21 0.07
CA LEU A 165 -24.09 1.75 -1.15
C LEU A 165 -24.26 0.23 -1.30
N GLU A 166 -24.86 -0.21 -2.41
CA GLU A 166 -24.90 -1.63 -2.78
C GLU A 166 -23.60 -2.05 -3.46
N PRO A 167 -23.02 -3.21 -3.08
CA PRO A 167 -21.84 -3.74 -3.75
C PRO A 167 -22.19 -4.16 -5.19
N ASP A 168 -21.19 -4.18 -6.06
CA ASP A 168 -21.33 -4.70 -7.41
C ASP A 168 -21.22 -6.23 -7.38
N ASP A 169 -22.18 -6.94 -7.94
CA ASP A 169 -22.18 -8.41 -7.94
C ASP A 169 -21.03 -9.01 -8.76
N CYS A 170 -20.48 -8.24 -9.70
CA CYS A 170 -19.33 -8.64 -10.51
C CYS A 170 -17.98 -8.41 -9.82
N ASP A 171 -17.96 -7.70 -8.67
CA ASP A 171 -16.73 -7.42 -7.95
C ASP A 171 -16.36 -8.59 -7.04
N THR A 172 -15.16 -9.11 -7.21
CA THR A 172 -14.52 -9.97 -6.21
C THR A 172 -14.08 -9.16 -5.03
N ASP A 173 -13.98 -9.77 -3.87
CA ASP A 173 -13.29 -9.19 -2.73
C ASP A 173 -11.79 -8.96 -3.06
N PHE A 174 -11.07 -8.28 -2.18
CA PHE A 174 -9.62 -8.31 -2.20
C PHE A 174 -9.17 -9.73 -1.80
N GLU A 175 -8.99 -10.62 -2.77
CA GLU A 175 -8.77 -12.06 -2.50
C GLU A 175 -7.32 -12.51 -2.75
N SER A 176 -6.49 -11.64 -3.33
CA SER A 176 -5.17 -12.05 -3.80
C SER A 176 -4.11 -12.04 -2.70
N GLY A 177 -4.26 -11.23 -1.65
CA GLY A 177 -3.34 -11.18 -0.52
C GLY A 177 -3.64 -12.23 0.54
N THR A 178 -2.60 -12.75 1.19
CA THR A 178 -2.74 -13.70 2.30
C THR A 178 -3.02 -13.01 3.63
N GLY A 179 -3.27 -13.81 4.68
CA GLY A 179 -3.38 -13.31 6.05
C GLY A 179 -2.09 -12.64 6.55
N ALA A 180 -0.92 -13.12 6.10
CA ALA A 180 0.37 -12.52 6.42
C ALA A 180 0.49 -11.11 5.84
N GLY A 181 0.25 -10.93 4.54
CA GLY A 181 0.28 -9.60 3.91
C GLY A 181 -0.76 -8.64 4.47
N ARG A 182 -1.97 -9.12 4.78
CA ARG A 182 -3.00 -8.32 5.45
C ARG A 182 -2.62 -7.97 6.89
N GLY A 183 -1.83 -8.82 7.55
CA GLY A 183 -1.29 -8.61 8.88
C GLY A 183 -0.40 -7.37 9.02
N PHE A 184 0.15 -6.85 7.92
CA PHE A 184 0.89 -5.57 7.90
C PHE A 184 0.07 -4.37 8.40
N ALA A 185 -1.24 -4.51 8.47
CA ALA A 185 -2.15 -3.49 9.01
C ALA A 185 -2.05 -3.29 10.53
N VAL A 186 -1.50 -4.25 11.27
CA VAL A 186 -1.50 -4.23 12.74
C VAL A 186 -0.08 -4.12 13.31
N GLY A 187 0.02 -3.63 14.56
CA GLY A 187 1.30 -3.54 15.26
C GLY A 187 1.95 -4.92 15.43
N GLY A 188 3.22 -5.04 15.03
CA GLY A 188 3.95 -6.31 15.04
C GLY A 188 3.65 -7.25 13.87
N GLY A 189 2.68 -6.90 13.00
CA GLY A 189 2.24 -7.78 11.92
C GLY A 189 3.32 -8.09 10.89
N VAL A 190 4.20 -7.14 10.59
CA VAL A 190 5.34 -7.37 9.68
C VAL A 190 6.31 -8.39 10.27
N ALA A 191 6.71 -8.22 11.53
CA ALA A 191 7.59 -9.18 12.21
C ALA A 191 6.95 -10.58 12.28
N ALA A 192 5.65 -10.66 12.60
CA ALA A 192 4.92 -11.92 12.64
C ALA A 192 4.76 -12.59 11.26
N ALA A 193 4.78 -11.82 10.17
CA ALA A 193 4.71 -12.36 8.81
C ALA A 193 6.08 -12.93 8.36
N VAL A 194 7.18 -12.28 8.78
CA VAL A 194 8.56 -12.69 8.41
C VAL A 194 9.06 -13.87 9.25
N ALA A 195 8.62 -13.98 10.51
CA ALA A 195 8.99 -15.08 11.41
C ALA A 195 8.32 -16.40 11.04
#